data_3782693f78a88d5bd8609dbd9232f91f
#
_entry.id   3782693f78a88d5bd8609dbd9232f91f
#
_cell.length_a   1.000
_cell.length_b   1.000
_cell.length_c   1.000
_cell.angle_alpha   90.00
_cell.angle_beta   90.00
_cell.angle_gamma   90.00
#
_symmetry.space_group_name_H-M   'P 1'
#
loop_
_entity.id
_entity.type
_entity.pdbx_description
1 polymer ?
#
loop_
_entity_poly.entity_id
_entity_poly.type
_entity_poly.pdbx_seq_one_letter_code
_entity_poly.pdbx_strand_id
1 'polypeptide(L)'
;GYKLIFDDAQQKQENQITAIRNFIQQDVDYIVLAPVTETGWDTVLKEAKDADIPVIIVDRMIDVSDDSLYTAWVGSNFKMEGQKACEWLNAYAEAKGMKEVNIAHIQGTIGASAQIGRTEGLEEAAKEYGWNIVAQQTGEFTQAKGQEVMESMLKQHDNINVVYCENDNEAFGAIDAIEAAGKTVGPDGDILVMSFDTTNAGLTDTL
;
A
#
# COMPACT_ATOMS: atom_id res chain seq x y z
N GLY A 1 -14.87 -4.86 -30.35
CA GLY A 1 -14.64 -5.05 -28.93
C GLY A 1 -13.33 -5.80 -28.70
N TYR A 2 -12.77 -5.70 -27.51
CA TYR A 2 -11.55 -6.41 -27.12
C TYR A 2 -11.89 -7.76 -26.49
N LYS A 3 -11.02 -8.75 -26.66
CA LYS A 3 -11.06 -10.01 -25.91
C LYS A 3 -10.10 -9.90 -24.75
N LEU A 4 -10.59 -9.98 -23.51
CA LEU A 4 -9.76 -10.01 -22.31
C LEU A 4 -9.31 -11.44 -22.01
N ILE A 5 -8.01 -11.60 -21.78
CA ILE A 5 -7.40 -12.78 -21.16
C ILE A 5 -6.88 -12.33 -19.81
N PHE A 6 -7.35 -12.92 -18.72
CA PHE A 6 -7.03 -12.51 -17.35
C PHE A 6 -6.30 -13.63 -16.61
N ASP A 7 -5.30 -13.26 -15.84
CA ASP A 7 -4.57 -14.13 -14.94
C ASP A 7 -4.46 -13.47 -13.56
N ASP A 8 -4.87 -14.18 -12.52
CA ASP A 8 -4.71 -13.77 -11.13
C ASP A 8 -3.43 -14.36 -10.54
N ALA A 9 -2.42 -13.56 -10.40
CA ALA A 9 -1.13 -13.96 -9.87
C ALA A 9 -1.12 -14.18 -8.34
N GLN A 10 -2.22 -13.96 -7.64
CA GLN A 10 -2.36 -14.18 -6.19
C GLN A 10 -1.28 -13.45 -5.36
N GLN A 11 -1.01 -12.18 -5.69
CA GLN A 11 -0.01 -11.33 -5.04
C GLN A 11 1.43 -11.88 -5.12
N LYS A 12 1.74 -12.71 -6.12
CA LYS A 12 3.07 -13.28 -6.32
C LYS A 12 3.69 -12.80 -7.63
N GLN A 13 4.82 -12.11 -7.54
CA GLN A 13 5.55 -11.62 -8.72
C GLN A 13 5.96 -12.77 -9.66
N GLU A 14 6.41 -13.90 -9.13
CA GLU A 14 6.79 -15.07 -9.93
C GLU A 14 5.64 -15.59 -10.81
N ASN A 15 4.40 -15.52 -10.30
CA ASN A 15 3.20 -15.87 -11.06
C ASN A 15 2.92 -14.83 -12.15
N GLN A 16 3.12 -13.53 -11.87
CA GLN A 16 2.99 -12.47 -12.87
C GLN A 16 4.00 -12.64 -14.01
N ILE A 17 5.25 -12.97 -13.70
CA ILE A 17 6.28 -13.25 -14.71
C ILE A 17 5.88 -14.44 -15.58
N THR A 18 5.35 -15.51 -14.97
CA THR A 18 4.85 -16.67 -15.67
C THR A 18 3.66 -16.31 -16.57
N ALA A 19 2.71 -15.53 -16.06
CA ALA A 19 1.54 -15.07 -16.84
C ALA A 19 1.95 -14.24 -18.05
N ILE A 20 2.90 -13.29 -17.89
CA ILE A 20 3.43 -12.49 -19.00
C ILE A 20 4.03 -13.39 -20.09
N ARG A 21 4.83 -14.38 -19.73
CA ARG A 21 5.38 -15.34 -20.71
C ARG A 21 4.30 -16.14 -21.42
N ASN A 22 3.24 -16.52 -20.69
CA ASN A 22 2.08 -17.21 -21.29
C ASN A 22 1.33 -16.29 -22.28
N PHE A 23 1.19 -15.00 -21.96
CA PHE A 23 0.58 -14.02 -22.86
C PHE A 23 1.43 -13.79 -24.11
N ILE A 24 2.77 -13.73 -23.98
CA ILE A 24 3.68 -13.66 -25.12
C ILE A 24 3.52 -14.88 -26.02
N GLN A 25 3.44 -16.08 -25.46
CA GLN A 25 3.23 -17.32 -26.23
C GLN A 25 1.86 -17.36 -26.93
N GLN A 26 0.85 -16.67 -26.40
CA GLN A 26 -0.48 -16.55 -26.99
C GLN A 26 -0.58 -15.44 -28.04
N ASP A 27 0.50 -14.71 -28.28
CA ASP A 27 0.58 -13.61 -29.25
C ASP A 27 -0.54 -12.58 -29.03
N VAL A 28 -0.65 -12.08 -27.77
CA VAL A 28 -1.65 -11.07 -27.42
C VAL A 28 -1.25 -9.70 -27.98
N ASP A 29 -2.23 -8.84 -28.29
CA ASP A 29 -1.97 -7.52 -28.86
C ASP A 29 -1.36 -6.53 -27.83
N TYR A 30 -1.71 -6.67 -26.53
CA TYR A 30 -1.26 -5.80 -25.43
C TYR A 30 -1.19 -6.58 -24.13
N ILE A 31 -0.27 -6.20 -23.25
CA ILE A 31 -0.22 -6.66 -21.87
C ILE A 31 -0.51 -5.47 -20.95
N VAL A 32 -1.43 -5.64 -20.00
CA VAL A 32 -1.68 -4.69 -18.91
C VAL A 32 -1.21 -5.34 -17.62
N LEU A 33 -0.26 -4.70 -16.93
CA LEU A 33 0.37 -5.23 -15.73
C LEU A 33 0.11 -4.31 -14.54
N ALA A 34 -0.49 -4.86 -13.47
CA ALA A 34 -0.52 -4.25 -12.15
C ALA A 34 0.58 -4.93 -11.28
N PRO A 35 1.80 -4.38 -11.16
CA PRO A 35 2.93 -5.10 -10.61
C PRO A 35 2.82 -5.27 -9.09
N VAL A 36 3.27 -6.41 -8.56
CA VAL A 36 3.30 -6.66 -7.11
C VAL A 36 4.42 -5.85 -6.46
N THR A 37 5.60 -5.81 -7.08
CA THR A 37 6.81 -5.11 -6.60
C THR A 37 7.39 -4.19 -7.68
N GLU A 38 8.26 -3.25 -7.30
CA GLU A 38 8.91 -2.34 -8.25
C GLU A 38 9.96 -3.03 -9.12
N THR A 39 10.75 -3.93 -8.56
CA THR A 39 11.96 -4.46 -9.20
C THR A 39 11.78 -5.86 -9.77
N GLY A 40 12.70 -6.28 -10.63
CA GLY A 40 12.76 -7.65 -11.18
C GLY A 40 12.01 -7.85 -12.49
N TRP A 41 11.65 -6.77 -13.18
CA TRP A 41 10.84 -6.80 -14.40
C TRP A 41 11.63 -6.76 -15.71
N ASP A 42 12.90 -6.30 -15.68
CA ASP A 42 13.72 -6.05 -16.88
C ASP A 42 13.69 -7.22 -17.88
N THR A 43 13.92 -8.45 -17.39
CA THR A 43 14.02 -9.62 -18.27
C THR A 43 12.71 -9.93 -18.97
N VAL A 44 11.61 -10.04 -18.23
CA VAL A 44 10.32 -10.45 -18.82
C VAL A 44 9.72 -9.33 -19.68
N LEU A 45 9.94 -8.06 -19.33
CA LEU A 45 9.51 -6.94 -20.18
C LEU A 45 10.34 -6.82 -21.44
N LYS A 46 11.63 -7.18 -21.39
CA LYS A 46 12.43 -7.32 -22.60
C LYS A 46 11.91 -8.46 -23.48
N GLU A 47 11.51 -9.59 -22.91
CA GLU A 47 10.89 -10.68 -23.68
C GLU A 47 9.62 -10.20 -24.41
N ALA A 48 8.76 -9.41 -23.71
CA ALA A 48 7.55 -8.83 -24.34
C ALA A 48 7.90 -7.84 -25.46
N LYS A 49 8.89 -6.96 -25.22
CA LYS A 49 9.38 -6.01 -26.22
C LYS A 49 9.96 -6.71 -27.44
N ASP A 50 10.76 -7.77 -27.26
CA ASP A 50 11.35 -8.53 -28.36
C ASP A 50 10.27 -9.29 -29.19
N ALA A 51 9.08 -9.51 -28.60
CA ALA A 51 7.90 -10.04 -29.28
C ALA A 51 6.99 -8.97 -29.89
N ASP A 52 7.40 -7.69 -29.90
CA ASP A 52 6.62 -6.54 -30.35
C ASP A 52 5.27 -6.36 -29.60
N ILE A 53 5.16 -6.84 -28.35
CA ILE A 53 3.95 -6.70 -27.52
C ILE A 53 4.12 -5.52 -26.55
N PRO A 54 3.36 -4.42 -26.73
CA PRO A 54 3.40 -3.27 -25.84
C PRO A 54 2.85 -3.61 -24.44
N VAL A 55 3.53 -3.11 -23.42
CA VAL A 55 3.14 -3.29 -22.03
C VAL A 55 2.68 -1.96 -21.44
N ILE A 56 1.51 -1.96 -20.80
CA ILE A 56 0.95 -0.83 -20.07
C ILE A 56 1.01 -1.17 -18.59
N ILE A 57 1.67 -0.34 -17.81
CA ILE A 57 1.73 -0.48 -16.36
C ILE A 57 0.56 0.29 -15.75
N VAL A 58 -0.16 -0.32 -14.81
CA VAL A 58 -1.28 0.31 -14.12
C VAL A 58 -1.12 0.24 -12.61
N ASP A 59 -1.70 1.22 -11.90
CA ASP A 59 -1.65 1.37 -10.46
C ASP A 59 -0.21 1.61 -9.96
N ARG A 60 0.49 0.54 -9.57
CA ARG A 60 1.86 0.61 -9.04
C ARG A 60 2.88 0.81 -10.16
N MET A 61 3.94 1.55 -9.86
CA MET A 61 5.07 1.76 -10.78
C MET A 61 6.08 0.63 -10.65
N ILE A 62 6.93 0.52 -11.67
CA ILE A 62 8.10 -0.37 -11.71
C ILE A 62 9.39 0.44 -11.80
N ASP A 63 10.47 -0.13 -11.30
CA ASP A 63 11.84 0.37 -11.45
C ASP A 63 12.60 -0.57 -12.40
N VAL A 64 12.89 -0.09 -13.59
CA VAL A 64 13.58 -0.81 -14.66
C VAL A 64 14.74 0.00 -15.21
N SER A 65 15.71 -0.69 -15.75
CA SER A 65 16.95 -0.07 -16.29
C SER A 65 16.73 0.72 -17.61
N ASP A 66 15.61 0.46 -18.29
CA ASP A 66 15.27 1.06 -19.59
C ASP A 66 13.76 1.34 -19.66
N ASP A 67 13.37 2.60 -19.62
CA ASP A 67 11.97 3.04 -19.70
C ASP A 67 11.26 2.64 -21.01
N SER A 68 12.01 2.25 -22.04
CA SER A 68 11.44 1.74 -23.28
C SER A 68 10.88 0.31 -23.19
N LEU A 69 11.00 -0.34 -22.02
CA LEU A 69 10.44 -1.66 -21.73
C LEU A 69 8.92 -1.64 -21.50
N TYR A 70 8.34 -0.47 -21.29
CA TYR A 70 6.88 -0.30 -21.19
C TYR A 70 6.43 0.91 -22.02
N THR A 71 5.17 0.90 -22.42
CA THR A 71 4.63 1.94 -23.32
C THR A 71 4.09 3.13 -22.54
N ALA A 72 3.43 2.87 -21.43
CA ALA A 72 2.81 3.88 -20.55
C ALA A 72 2.63 3.36 -19.15
N TRP A 73 2.56 4.29 -18.20
CA TRP A 73 2.11 4.05 -16.85
C TRP A 73 0.92 4.95 -16.51
N VAL A 74 -0.09 4.37 -15.83
CA VAL A 74 -1.26 5.09 -15.33
C VAL A 74 -1.45 4.69 -13.87
N GLY A 75 -1.12 5.58 -12.96
CA GLY A 75 -1.17 5.28 -11.52
C GLY A 75 -1.07 6.52 -10.64
N SER A 76 -0.93 6.29 -9.34
CA SER A 76 -0.90 7.30 -8.30
C SER A 76 0.53 7.69 -7.90
N ASN A 77 0.68 8.92 -7.41
CA ASN A 77 1.88 9.34 -6.71
C ASN A 77 1.75 8.98 -5.22
N PHE A 78 2.16 7.79 -4.85
CA PHE A 78 2.00 7.24 -3.51
C PHE A 78 2.76 8.02 -2.42
N LYS A 79 3.90 8.64 -2.76
CA LYS A 79 4.61 9.52 -1.82
C LYS A 79 3.78 10.76 -1.51
N MET A 80 3.19 11.38 -2.52
CA MET A 80 2.30 12.53 -2.33
C MET A 80 1.03 12.16 -1.56
N GLU A 81 0.50 10.95 -1.72
CA GLU A 81 -0.61 10.45 -0.90
C GLU A 81 -0.22 10.39 0.57
N GLY A 82 0.95 9.78 0.88
CA GLY A 82 1.49 9.73 2.23
C GLY A 82 1.71 11.13 2.83
N GLN A 83 2.30 12.05 2.08
CA GLN A 83 2.51 13.43 2.51
C GLN A 83 1.18 14.13 2.85
N LYS A 84 0.17 14.04 1.98
CA LYS A 84 -1.16 14.64 2.24
C LYS A 84 -1.86 14.04 3.46
N ALA A 85 -1.77 12.73 3.64
CA ALA A 85 -2.32 12.08 4.83
C ALA A 85 -1.63 12.59 6.10
N CYS A 86 -0.32 12.80 6.06
CA CYS A 86 0.44 13.32 7.19
C CYS A 86 0.19 14.83 7.44
N GLU A 87 0.01 15.63 6.40
CA GLU A 87 -0.43 17.03 6.55
C GLU A 87 -1.78 17.12 7.29
N TRP A 88 -2.71 16.23 6.91
CA TRP A 88 -4.00 16.12 7.60
C TRP A 88 -3.83 15.69 9.06
N LEU A 89 -2.99 14.67 9.32
CA LEU A 89 -2.74 14.19 10.68
C LEU A 89 -2.13 15.30 11.56
N ASN A 90 -1.21 16.10 11.01
CA ASN A 90 -0.62 17.21 11.75
C ASN A 90 -1.68 18.25 12.15
N ALA A 91 -2.52 18.67 11.20
CA ALA A 91 -3.60 19.60 11.48
C ALA A 91 -4.59 19.03 12.52
N TYR A 92 -4.91 17.75 12.44
CA TYR A 92 -5.75 17.06 13.40
C TYR A 92 -5.10 17.04 14.79
N ALA A 93 -3.84 16.64 14.89
CA ALA A 93 -3.10 16.56 16.16
C ALA A 93 -3.03 17.94 16.85
N GLU A 94 -2.77 19.00 16.09
CA GLU A 94 -2.78 20.38 16.58
C GLU A 94 -4.17 20.78 17.10
N ALA A 95 -5.22 20.51 16.32
CA ALA A 95 -6.60 20.84 16.70
C ALA A 95 -7.08 20.09 17.96
N LYS A 96 -6.64 18.86 18.14
CA LYS A 96 -6.92 18.02 19.33
C LYS A 96 -5.98 18.31 20.51
N GLY A 97 -4.94 19.11 20.32
CA GLY A 97 -3.94 19.40 21.35
C GLY A 97 -3.16 18.17 21.78
N MET A 98 -2.90 17.24 20.86
CA MET A 98 -2.12 16.04 21.14
C MET A 98 -0.68 16.43 21.49
N LYS A 99 -0.19 16.00 22.65
CA LYS A 99 1.18 16.30 23.10
C LYS A 99 2.22 15.41 22.45
N GLU A 100 1.82 14.19 22.13
CA GLU A 100 2.65 13.18 21.47
C GLU A 100 1.80 12.46 20.43
N VAL A 101 2.41 12.17 19.28
CA VAL A 101 1.85 11.34 18.23
C VAL A 101 2.70 10.08 18.16
N ASN A 102 2.14 8.96 18.64
CA ASN A 102 2.80 7.66 18.72
C ASN A 102 2.14 6.71 17.73
N ILE A 103 2.83 6.43 16.64
CA ILE A 103 2.29 5.78 15.44
C ILE A 103 2.68 4.30 15.42
N ALA A 104 1.69 3.43 15.29
CA ALA A 104 1.87 2.08 14.79
C ALA A 104 1.72 2.11 13.25
N HIS A 105 2.75 1.74 12.52
CA HIS A 105 2.77 1.73 11.07
C HIS A 105 2.61 0.31 10.53
N ILE A 106 1.50 0.05 9.86
CA ILE A 106 1.24 -1.22 9.15
C ILE A 106 1.51 -0.98 7.66
N GLN A 107 2.64 -1.52 7.20
CA GLN A 107 3.12 -1.38 5.84
C GLN A 107 2.44 -2.39 4.92
N GLY A 108 2.23 -2.00 3.67
CA GLY A 108 1.80 -2.92 2.62
C GLY A 108 2.86 -3.96 2.24
N THR A 109 2.69 -4.59 1.09
CA THR A 109 3.66 -5.55 0.55
C THR A 109 5.00 -4.87 0.33
N ILE A 110 6.02 -5.35 1.03
CA ILE A 110 7.37 -4.77 0.95
C ILE A 110 7.91 -4.82 -0.48
N GLY A 111 8.39 -3.68 -0.96
CA GLY A 111 8.92 -3.52 -2.31
C GLY A 111 7.86 -3.12 -3.35
N ALA A 112 6.60 -2.99 -2.99
CA ALA A 112 5.59 -2.37 -3.83
C ALA A 112 5.77 -0.84 -3.86
N SER A 113 5.60 -0.19 -5.00
CA SER A 113 5.75 1.27 -5.10
C SER A 113 4.77 2.05 -4.19
N ALA A 114 3.58 1.49 -3.95
CA ALA A 114 2.63 2.03 -3.00
C ALA A 114 3.17 2.00 -1.56
N GLN A 115 3.74 0.88 -1.13
CA GLN A 115 4.37 0.75 0.18
C GLN A 115 5.56 1.72 0.31
N ILE A 116 6.46 1.74 -0.66
CA ILE A 116 7.65 2.61 -0.64
C ILE A 116 7.24 4.07 -0.50
N GLY A 117 6.34 4.54 -1.35
CA GLY A 117 5.92 5.95 -1.36
C GLY A 117 5.17 6.36 -0.09
N ARG A 118 4.20 5.56 0.36
CA ARG A 118 3.42 5.86 1.58
C ARG A 118 4.30 5.81 2.83
N THR A 119 5.25 4.87 2.91
CA THR A 119 6.27 4.81 3.97
C THR A 119 7.15 6.06 3.97
N GLU A 120 7.73 6.45 2.80
CA GLU A 120 8.57 7.65 2.70
C GLU A 120 7.83 8.91 3.15
N GLY A 121 6.58 9.08 2.72
CA GLY A 121 5.76 10.21 3.13
C GLY A 121 5.55 10.28 4.65
N LEU A 122 5.31 9.15 5.30
CA LEU A 122 5.18 9.06 6.75
C LEU A 122 6.51 9.35 7.47
N GLU A 123 7.61 8.73 7.04
CA GLU A 123 8.92 8.88 7.70
C GLU A 123 9.46 10.31 7.61
N GLU A 124 9.27 10.98 6.46
CA GLU A 124 9.61 12.39 6.28
C GLU A 124 8.78 13.29 7.24
N ALA A 125 7.47 13.07 7.29
CA ALA A 125 6.57 13.82 8.17
C ALA A 125 6.85 13.57 9.66
N ALA A 126 7.09 12.33 10.05
CA ALA A 126 7.42 11.99 11.43
C ALA A 126 8.69 12.71 11.91
N LYS A 127 9.68 12.81 11.03
CA LYS A 127 10.90 13.58 11.30
C LYS A 127 10.64 15.08 11.37
N GLU A 128 9.81 15.62 10.49
CA GLU A 128 9.48 17.04 10.43
C GLU A 128 8.66 17.50 11.65
N TYR A 129 7.62 16.73 11.99
CA TYR A 129 6.67 17.09 13.06
C TYR A 129 7.04 16.53 14.43
N GLY A 130 8.11 15.73 14.53
CA GLY A 130 8.58 15.16 15.79
C GLY A 130 7.70 14.03 16.31
N TRP A 131 7.09 13.25 15.44
CA TRP A 131 6.28 12.09 15.81
C TRP A 131 7.14 10.85 16.08
N ASN A 132 6.58 9.91 16.83
CA ASN A 132 7.23 8.65 17.17
C ASN A 132 6.60 7.51 16.37
N ILE A 133 7.32 6.89 15.45
CA ILE A 133 6.93 5.60 14.87
C ILE A 133 7.39 4.53 15.87
N VAL A 134 6.47 4.09 16.74
CA VAL A 134 6.78 3.19 17.86
C VAL A 134 6.84 1.72 17.44
N ALA A 135 6.15 1.37 16.36
CA ALA A 135 6.15 0.04 15.78
C ALA A 135 5.96 0.12 14.26
N GLN A 136 6.60 -0.77 13.51
CA GLN A 136 6.50 -0.84 12.05
C GLN A 136 6.61 -2.30 11.61
N GLN A 137 5.63 -2.79 10.86
CA GLN A 137 5.62 -4.16 10.33
C GLN A 137 4.68 -4.26 9.13
N THR A 138 4.97 -5.18 8.19
CA THR A 138 4.11 -5.39 7.02
C THR A 138 2.84 -6.16 7.36
N GLY A 139 1.70 -5.66 6.88
CA GLY A 139 0.40 -6.33 6.82
C GLY A 139 0.09 -6.91 5.44
N GLU A 140 1.03 -6.78 4.48
CA GLU A 140 0.95 -7.37 3.15
C GLU A 140 -0.31 -6.96 2.35
N PHE A 141 -0.88 -5.79 2.65
CA PHE A 141 -2.15 -5.29 2.11
C PHE A 141 -3.36 -6.20 2.38
N THR A 142 -3.30 -7.05 3.42
CA THR A 142 -4.38 -7.98 3.77
C THR A 142 -4.98 -7.71 5.14
N GLN A 143 -6.29 -7.93 5.29
CA GLN A 143 -6.99 -7.74 6.56
C GLN A 143 -6.46 -8.70 7.64
N ALA A 144 -6.31 -9.98 7.30
CA ALA A 144 -5.87 -10.98 8.28
C ALA A 144 -4.47 -10.69 8.82
N LYS A 145 -3.54 -10.26 7.95
CA LYS A 145 -2.18 -9.92 8.38
C LYS A 145 -2.14 -8.60 9.13
N GLY A 146 -2.92 -7.61 8.70
CA GLY A 146 -3.10 -6.35 9.42
C GLY A 146 -3.59 -6.57 10.85
N GLN A 147 -4.57 -7.46 11.05
CA GLN A 147 -5.06 -7.83 12.38
C GLN A 147 -3.96 -8.49 13.23
N GLU A 148 -3.29 -9.52 12.71
CA GLU A 148 -2.20 -10.23 13.40
C GLU A 148 -1.11 -9.26 13.88
N VAL A 149 -0.69 -8.37 12.98
CA VAL A 149 0.36 -7.38 13.23
C VAL A 149 -0.09 -6.37 14.30
N MET A 150 -1.31 -5.86 14.20
CA MET A 150 -1.84 -4.90 15.17
C MET A 150 -2.00 -5.52 16.56
N GLU A 151 -2.48 -6.76 16.66
CA GLU A 151 -2.54 -7.50 17.93
C GLU A 151 -1.16 -7.61 18.60
N SER A 152 -0.11 -7.85 17.80
CA SER A 152 1.25 -7.92 18.30
C SER A 152 1.76 -6.56 18.77
N MET A 153 1.50 -5.50 18.02
CA MET A 153 1.93 -4.13 18.35
C MET A 153 1.26 -3.63 19.62
N LEU A 154 -0.04 -3.89 19.82
CA LEU A 154 -0.78 -3.50 21.03
C LEU A 154 -0.28 -4.20 22.29
N LYS A 155 0.27 -5.41 22.18
CA LYS A 155 0.87 -6.13 23.31
C LYS A 155 2.24 -5.58 23.73
N GLN A 156 2.94 -4.90 22.81
CA GLN A 156 4.30 -4.40 23.01
C GLN A 156 4.35 -2.92 23.33
N HIS A 157 3.33 -2.16 22.91
CA HIS A 157 3.29 -0.71 23.01
C HIS A 157 1.92 -0.27 23.52
N ASP A 158 1.88 0.24 24.73
CA ASP A 158 0.66 0.73 25.39
C ASP A 158 0.33 2.19 25.06
N ASN A 159 1.27 2.91 24.44
CA ASN A 159 1.19 4.33 24.14
C ASN A 159 0.78 4.64 22.69
N ILE A 160 0.41 3.65 21.88
CA ILE A 160 -0.09 3.88 20.52
C ILE A 160 -1.37 4.70 20.57
N ASN A 161 -1.42 5.82 19.85
CA ASN A 161 -2.60 6.67 19.69
C ASN A 161 -2.97 6.96 18.23
N VAL A 162 -2.11 6.57 17.27
CA VAL A 162 -2.37 6.62 15.84
C VAL A 162 -1.94 5.30 15.20
N VAL A 163 -2.74 4.77 14.30
CA VAL A 163 -2.36 3.67 13.40
C VAL A 163 -2.39 4.17 11.97
N TYR A 164 -1.27 4.05 11.29
CA TYR A 164 -1.13 4.38 9.88
C TYR A 164 -1.06 3.08 9.09
N CYS A 165 -2.15 2.76 8.41
CA CYS A 165 -2.28 1.58 7.55
C CYS A 165 -2.12 1.99 6.09
N GLU A 166 -1.33 1.26 5.32
CA GLU A 166 -1.07 1.63 3.93
C GLU A 166 -2.20 1.24 2.96
N ASN A 167 -3.25 0.55 3.45
CA ASN A 167 -4.51 0.40 2.73
C ASN A 167 -5.70 0.12 3.67
N ASP A 168 -6.93 0.14 3.10
CA ASP A 168 -8.16 -0.11 3.86
C ASP A 168 -8.25 -1.53 4.42
N ASN A 169 -7.77 -2.56 3.71
CA ASN A 169 -7.83 -3.93 4.21
C ASN A 169 -7.02 -4.09 5.50
N GLU A 170 -5.82 -3.51 5.55
CA GLU A 170 -5.01 -3.49 6.78
C GLU A 170 -5.68 -2.72 7.89
N ALA A 171 -6.34 -1.59 7.55
CA ALA A 171 -7.07 -0.78 8.52
C ALA A 171 -8.24 -1.55 9.15
N PHE A 172 -9.03 -2.30 8.38
CA PHE A 172 -10.08 -3.15 8.92
C PHE A 172 -9.52 -4.19 9.90
N GLY A 173 -8.41 -4.85 9.54
CA GLY A 173 -7.74 -5.78 10.45
C GLY A 173 -7.23 -5.10 11.73
N ALA A 174 -6.67 -3.90 11.61
CA ALA A 174 -6.22 -3.13 12.76
C ALA A 174 -7.39 -2.72 13.67
N ILE A 175 -8.52 -2.30 13.11
CA ILE A 175 -9.74 -1.95 13.85
C ILE A 175 -10.23 -3.17 14.63
N ASP A 176 -10.37 -4.34 13.98
CA ASP A 176 -10.77 -5.59 14.63
C ASP A 176 -9.88 -5.90 15.85
N ALA A 177 -8.56 -5.73 15.72
CA ALA A 177 -7.59 -5.98 16.78
C ALA A 177 -7.71 -4.95 17.94
N ILE A 178 -7.91 -3.68 17.61
CA ILE A 178 -8.03 -2.58 18.60
C ILE A 178 -9.31 -2.77 19.42
N GLU A 179 -10.43 -3.06 18.78
CA GLU A 179 -11.71 -3.30 19.45
C GLU A 179 -11.68 -4.57 20.30
N ALA A 180 -11.07 -5.65 19.82
CA ALA A 180 -10.85 -6.87 20.59
C ALA A 180 -9.97 -6.65 21.83
N ALA A 181 -9.08 -5.65 21.81
CA ALA A 181 -8.29 -5.23 22.96
C ALA A 181 -9.07 -4.29 23.93
N GLY A 182 -10.35 -4.01 23.65
CA GLY A 182 -11.22 -3.17 24.48
C GLY A 182 -10.97 -1.67 24.33
N LYS A 183 -10.33 -1.25 23.24
CA LYS A 183 -10.08 0.16 22.92
C LYS A 183 -11.07 0.66 21.85
N THR A 184 -11.29 1.96 21.81
CA THR A 184 -12.16 2.62 20.83
C THR A 184 -11.36 3.21 19.69
N VAL A 185 -11.95 3.18 18.48
CA VAL A 185 -11.36 3.71 17.24
C VAL A 185 -12.08 4.99 16.84
N GLY A 186 -11.37 5.89 16.20
CA GLY A 186 -11.93 7.06 15.54
C GLY A 186 -11.44 8.39 16.12
N PRO A 187 -12.00 9.52 15.61
CA PRO A 187 -11.53 10.87 15.94
C PRO A 187 -11.68 11.25 17.43
N ASP A 188 -12.59 10.62 18.14
CA ASP A 188 -12.83 10.81 19.58
C ASP A 188 -12.53 9.54 20.39
N GLY A 189 -11.97 8.52 19.75
CA GLY A 189 -11.58 7.24 20.36
C GLY A 189 -10.19 7.27 20.97
N ASP A 190 -9.79 6.11 21.51
CA ASP A 190 -8.45 5.91 22.08
C ASP A 190 -7.35 5.94 21.00
N ILE A 191 -7.69 5.44 19.81
CA ILE A 191 -6.75 5.30 18.69
C ILE A 191 -7.38 5.82 17.40
N LEU A 192 -6.70 6.74 16.72
CA LEU A 192 -7.04 7.15 15.37
C LEU A 192 -6.47 6.15 14.36
N VAL A 193 -7.29 5.63 13.47
CA VAL A 193 -6.86 4.77 12.36
C VAL A 193 -6.95 5.54 11.04
N MET A 194 -5.86 5.52 10.29
CA MET A 194 -5.74 6.14 8.97
C MET A 194 -5.51 5.07 7.92
N SER A 195 -6.05 5.26 6.72
CA SER A 195 -5.87 4.33 5.61
C SER A 195 -5.85 5.04 4.25
N PHE A 196 -5.66 4.24 3.21
CA PHE A 196 -5.68 4.64 1.80
C PHE A 196 -6.62 3.73 1.02
N ASP A 197 -6.84 4.03 -0.26
CA ASP A 197 -7.67 3.40 -1.29
C ASP A 197 -9.11 3.88 -1.33
N THR A 198 -9.71 4.23 -0.22
CA THR A 198 -11.11 4.71 -0.18
C THR A 198 -12.07 3.72 -0.85
N THR A 199 -11.99 2.45 -0.45
CA THR A 199 -12.91 1.39 -0.90
C THR A 199 -14.34 1.69 -0.46
N ASN A 200 -15.33 1.03 -1.06
CA ASN A 200 -16.73 1.20 -0.64
C ASN A 200 -16.93 0.88 0.85
N ALA A 201 -16.22 -0.12 1.38
CA ALA A 201 -16.24 -0.45 2.80
C ALA A 201 -15.57 0.66 3.62
N GLY A 202 -14.37 1.14 3.19
CA GLY A 202 -13.68 2.24 3.86
C GLY A 202 -14.51 3.51 3.96
N LEU A 203 -15.24 3.88 2.90
CA LEU A 203 -16.15 5.03 2.92
C LEU A 203 -17.32 4.87 3.90
N THR A 204 -17.86 3.66 4.05
CA THR A 204 -18.96 3.40 4.98
C THR A 204 -18.53 3.40 6.45
N ASP A 205 -17.30 3.02 6.73
CA ASP A 205 -16.77 2.98 8.09
C ASP A 205 -16.24 4.36 8.57
N THR A 206 -16.03 5.30 7.64
CA THR A 206 -15.63 6.68 7.97
C THR A 206 -16.81 7.64 8.15
N LEU A 207 -18.03 7.22 7.84
CA LEU A 207 -19.27 8.00 7.99
C LEU A 207 -19.97 7.67 9.30
#